data_d8b9240f5b339fdb092fb19458045cbf
#
_entry.id   d8b9240f5b339fdb092fb19458045cbf
#
_cell.length_a   1.000
_cell.length_b   1.000
_cell.length_c   1.000
_cell.angle_alpha   90.00
_cell.angle_beta   90.00
_cell.angle_gamma   90.00
#
_symmetry.space_group_name_H-M   'P 1'
#
loop_
_entity.id
_entity.type
_entity.pdbx_description
1 polymer ?
#
loop_
_entity_poly.entity_id
_entity_poly.type
_entity_poly.pdbx_seq_one_letter_code
_entity_poly.pdbx_strand_id
1 'polypeptide(L)'
;MARKRLKERGVNRVAVLVFGGGAVLLAPWIVVLALTQKQSTDGYHLRLSSLGMSVFIVAGLVRTAITCRRRSPDVVLPASLAATFLFISGWFTTITAKHGPLAIALAYDVFVKLPTIVLALWLALRMARDRGAHHSVPAWMPAAFVAATAVLVPWFVAVLVLIPRTHELHNLRLFWTGLDVFELVSMAATAWYLYRRSPYVAVSAMVAAALLFSDAWFNVVTTVHVAHRAALVMALVEVPLAIYSVVIAGREVRSWSATHLAGVLYGSG
;
A
#
# COMPACT_ATOMS: atom_id res chain seq x y z
N MET A 1 -3.24 10.90 -33.83
CA MET A 1 -2.29 10.07 -33.08
C MET A 1 -1.17 10.87 -32.40
N ALA A 2 -0.52 11.82 -33.05
CA ALA A 2 0.60 12.60 -32.47
C ALA A 2 0.27 13.35 -31.19
N ARG A 3 -0.89 14.02 -31.11
CA ARG A 3 -1.34 14.78 -29.91
C ARG A 3 -1.54 13.87 -28.68
N LYS A 4 -2.01 12.63 -28.85
CA LYS A 4 -2.15 11.63 -27.77
C LYS A 4 -0.78 11.22 -27.23
N ARG A 5 0.19 10.95 -28.12
CA ARG A 5 1.58 10.57 -27.73
C ARG A 5 2.31 11.71 -27.01
N LEU A 6 2.09 12.98 -27.39
CA LEU A 6 2.69 14.13 -26.71
C LEU A 6 2.14 14.29 -25.29
N LYS A 7 0.82 14.11 -25.10
CA LYS A 7 0.18 14.17 -23.78
C LYS A 7 0.67 13.06 -22.86
N GLU A 8 0.84 11.84 -23.38
CA GLU A 8 1.39 10.70 -22.62
C GLU A 8 2.85 10.92 -22.21
N ARG A 9 3.67 11.53 -23.09
CA ARG A 9 5.06 11.90 -22.76
C ARG A 9 5.12 12.93 -21.61
N GLY A 10 4.23 13.90 -21.60
CA GLY A 10 4.14 14.92 -20.54
C GLY A 10 3.80 14.29 -19.19
N VAL A 11 2.77 13.45 -19.13
CA VAL A 11 2.35 12.76 -17.90
C VAL A 11 3.45 11.90 -17.32
N ASN A 12 4.16 11.12 -18.17
CA ASN A 12 5.25 10.27 -17.68
C ASN A 12 6.43 11.08 -17.14
N ARG A 13 6.75 12.25 -17.73
CA ARG A 13 7.81 13.13 -17.20
C ARG A 13 7.43 13.70 -15.83
N VAL A 14 6.21 14.20 -15.69
CA VAL A 14 5.70 14.70 -14.41
C VAL A 14 5.72 13.60 -13.34
N ALA A 15 5.24 12.40 -13.66
CA ALA A 15 5.26 11.27 -12.74
C ALA A 15 6.69 10.92 -12.31
N VAL A 16 7.66 10.85 -13.22
CA VAL A 16 9.07 10.59 -12.90
C VAL A 16 9.64 11.67 -11.98
N LEU A 17 9.34 12.95 -12.23
CA LEU A 17 9.81 14.06 -11.39
C LEU A 17 9.18 14.01 -10.00
N VAL A 18 7.88 13.78 -9.89
CA VAL A 18 7.18 13.72 -8.59
C VAL A 18 7.65 12.53 -7.77
N PHE A 19 7.67 11.32 -8.36
CA PHE A 19 8.05 10.12 -7.60
C PHE A 19 9.55 10.06 -7.35
N GLY A 20 10.39 10.42 -8.32
CA GLY A 20 11.83 10.48 -8.14
C GLY A 20 12.25 11.60 -7.17
N GLY A 21 11.70 12.80 -7.33
CA GLY A 21 11.91 13.92 -6.43
C GLY A 21 11.42 13.64 -5.01
N GLY A 22 10.23 13.04 -4.88
CA GLY A 22 9.69 12.60 -3.59
C GLY A 22 10.59 11.60 -2.88
N ALA A 23 11.14 10.62 -3.60
CA ALA A 23 12.10 9.67 -3.05
C ALA A 23 13.40 10.35 -2.57
N VAL A 24 13.95 11.28 -3.37
CA VAL A 24 15.16 12.04 -3.02
C VAL A 24 14.93 12.92 -1.80
N LEU A 25 13.76 13.55 -1.67
CA LEU A 25 13.43 14.40 -0.52
C LEU A 25 13.17 13.57 0.75
N LEU A 26 12.62 12.36 0.62
CA LEU A 26 12.35 11.48 1.77
C LEU A 26 13.60 10.73 2.25
N ALA A 27 14.58 10.47 1.41
CA ALA A 27 15.78 9.73 1.79
C ALA A 27 16.57 10.40 2.95
N PRO A 28 16.85 11.72 2.93
CA PRO A 28 17.46 12.41 4.09
C PRO A 28 16.60 12.35 5.35
N TRP A 29 15.26 12.37 5.18
CA TRP A 29 14.33 12.27 6.30
C TRP A 29 14.44 10.94 7.05
N ILE A 30 14.72 9.84 6.34
CA ILE A 30 15.00 8.53 6.95
C ILE A 30 16.21 8.64 7.89
N VAL A 31 17.26 9.32 7.46
CA VAL A 31 18.47 9.54 8.28
C VAL A 31 18.14 10.39 9.50
N VAL A 32 17.37 11.47 9.32
CA VAL A 32 16.92 12.33 10.44
C VAL A 32 16.10 11.51 11.44
N LEU A 33 15.13 10.72 10.98
CA LEU A 33 14.35 9.84 11.86
C LEU A 33 15.23 8.83 12.58
N ALA A 34 16.20 8.24 11.88
CA ALA A 34 17.14 7.28 12.46
C ALA A 34 17.99 7.88 13.58
N LEU A 35 18.34 9.17 13.49
CA LEU A 35 19.20 9.86 14.45
C LEU A 35 18.43 10.53 15.59
N THR A 36 17.23 11.04 15.33
CA THR A 36 16.51 11.93 16.25
C THR A 36 15.40 11.24 17.04
N GLN A 37 14.77 10.21 16.48
CA GLN A 37 13.63 9.58 17.13
C GLN A 37 14.08 8.67 18.29
N LYS A 38 13.63 8.98 19.51
CA LYS A 38 13.93 8.17 20.70
C LYS A 38 13.16 6.87 20.69
N GLN A 39 13.79 5.79 21.15
CA GLN A 39 13.05 4.58 21.52
C GLN A 39 12.27 4.87 22.80
N SER A 40 11.00 4.43 22.84
CA SER A 40 10.24 4.45 24.07
C SER A 40 10.82 3.45 25.06
N THR A 41 10.90 3.82 26.33
CA THR A 41 11.32 2.94 27.42
C THR A 41 10.34 1.79 27.65
N ASP A 42 9.09 1.91 27.15
CA ASP A 42 8.01 0.96 27.38
C ASP A 42 7.88 -0.12 26.28
N GLY A 43 8.93 -0.31 25.49
CA GLY A 43 9.01 -1.38 24.49
C GLY A 43 8.35 -1.07 23.14
N TYR A 44 7.81 0.12 22.94
CA TYR A 44 7.33 0.58 21.65
C TYR A 44 8.49 1.03 20.76
N HIS A 45 8.78 0.28 19.74
CA HIS A 45 9.85 0.61 18.79
C HIS A 45 9.36 1.58 17.69
N LEU A 46 8.81 2.74 18.11
CA LEU A 46 8.28 3.76 17.20
C LEU A 46 9.29 4.21 16.14
N ARG A 47 10.56 4.29 16.53
CA ARG A 47 11.66 4.59 15.61
C ARG A 47 11.76 3.56 14.51
N LEU A 48 11.73 2.27 14.87
CA LEU A 48 11.86 1.18 13.91
C LEU A 48 10.62 1.10 13.00
N SER A 49 9.41 1.33 13.54
CA SER A 49 8.18 1.39 12.77
C SER A 49 8.22 2.49 11.72
N SER A 50 8.54 3.72 12.12
CA SER A 50 8.59 4.88 11.23
C SER A 50 9.70 4.76 10.19
N LEU A 51 10.86 4.22 10.60
CA LEU A 51 12.00 4.01 9.71
C LEU A 51 11.66 2.99 8.63
N GLY A 52 11.11 1.83 9.02
CA GLY A 52 10.71 0.79 8.09
C GLY A 52 9.68 1.27 7.08
N MET A 53 8.62 1.95 7.54
CA MET A 53 7.62 2.54 6.65
C MET A 53 8.23 3.53 5.67
N SER A 54 9.17 4.38 6.13
CA SER A 54 9.84 5.36 5.26
C SER A 54 10.70 4.68 4.18
N VAL A 55 11.39 3.59 4.52
CA VAL A 55 12.16 2.79 3.55
C VAL A 55 11.24 2.20 2.48
N PHE A 56 10.10 1.60 2.87
CA PHE A 56 9.14 1.04 1.92
C PHE A 56 8.53 2.10 1.01
N ILE A 57 8.21 3.29 1.55
CA ILE A 57 7.74 4.43 0.76
C ILE A 57 8.78 4.82 -0.29
N VAL A 58 10.04 5.04 0.12
CA VAL A 58 11.11 5.43 -0.81
C VAL A 58 11.34 4.36 -1.87
N ALA A 59 11.40 3.08 -1.49
CA ALA A 59 11.53 1.99 -2.44
C ALA A 59 10.37 1.94 -3.45
N GLY A 60 9.14 2.11 -2.99
CA GLY A 60 7.95 2.20 -3.83
C GLY A 60 7.99 3.38 -4.81
N LEU A 61 8.35 4.56 -4.34
CA LEU A 61 8.47 5.77 -5.17
C LEU A 61 9.59 5.64 -6.21
N VAL A 62 10.77 5.16 -5.83
CA VAL A 62 11.89 4.90 -6.76
C VAL A 62 11.47 3.90 -7.83
N ARG A 63 10.85 2.79 -7.43
CA ARG A 63 10.38 1.77 -8.37
C ARG A 63 9.31 2.34 -9.31
N THR A 64 8.39 3.14 -8.79
CA THR A 64 7.37 3.83 -9.61
C THR A 64 8.03 4.77 -10.63
N ALA A 65 9.01 5.58 -10.21
CA ALA A 65 9.74 6.48 -11.12
C ALA A 65 10.46 5.69 -12.24
N ILE A 66 11.14 4.60 -11.89
CA ILE A 66 11.84 3.73 -12.86
C ILE A 66 10.86 3.12 -13.86
N THR A 67 9.74 2.57 -13.38
CA THR A 67 8.74 1.93 -14.25
C THR A 67 8.03 2.95 -15.13
N CYS A 68 7.75 4.15 -14.63
CA CYS A 68 7.24 5.28 -15.42
C CYS A 68 8.23 5.68 -16.55
N ARG A 69 9.53 5.79 -16.21
CA ARG A 69 10.58 6.10 -17.20
C ARG A 69 10.66 5.04 -18.29
N ARG A 70 10.55 3.77 -17.92
CA ARG A 70 10.55 2.62 -18.84
C ARG A 70 9.22 2.43 -19.57
N ARG A 71 8.19 3.18 -19.21
CA ARG A 71 6.81 3.02 -19.71
C ARG A 71 6.27 1.59 -19.56
N SER A 72 6.71 0.90 -18.50
CA SER A 72 6.29 -0.46 -18.23
C SER A 72 4.85 -0.48 -17.68
N PRO A 73 4.02 -1.46 -18.07
CA PRO A 73 2.72 -1.70 -17.44
C PRO A 73 2.85 -2.05 -15.95
N ASP A 74 4.03 -2.55 -15.54
CA ASP A 74 4.32 -2.91 -14.14
C ASP A 74 4.25 -1.71 -13.19
N VAL A 75 4.15 -0.46 -13.70
CA VAL A 75 4.00 0.74 -12.88
C VAL A 75 2.81 0.67 -11.92
N VAL A 76 1.78 -0.10 -12.26
CA VAL A 76 0.59 -0.30 -11.42
C VAL A 76 0.98 -0.84 -10.04
N LEU A 77 1.89 -1.81 -9.98
CA LEU A 77 2.28 -2.46 -8.74
C LEU A 77 2.98 -1.49 -7.77
N PRO A 78 4.13 -0.87 -8.13
CA PRO A 78 4.83 0.02 -7.21
C PRO A 78 4.08 1.32 -6.95
N ALA A 79 3.26 1.82 -7.89
CA ALA A 79 2.45 3.00 -7.67
C ALA A 79 1.36 2.75 -6.61
N SER A 80 0.64 1.64 -6.70
CA SER A 80 -0.36 1.25 -5.69
C SER A 80 0.30 1.02 -4.33
N LEU A 81 1.45 0.35 -4.29
CA LEU A 81 2.22 0.10 -3.08
C LEU A 81 2.66 1.41 -2.41
N ALA A 82 3.29 2.31 -3.18
CA ALA A 82 3.76 3.60 -2.67
C ALA A 82 2.61 4.48 -2.16
N ALA A 83 1.49 4.52 -2.89
CA ALA A 83 0.30 5.25 -2.47
C ALA A 83 -0.24 4.74 -1.14
N THR A 84 -0.32 3.42 -0.97
CA THR A 84 -0.83 2.80 0.25
C THR A 84 0.09 3.05 1.44
N PHE A 85 1.40 2.88 1.29
CA PHE A 85 2.35 3.18 2.37
C PHE A 85 2.38 4.66 2.74
N LEU A 86 2.27 5.57 1.77
CA LEU A 86 2.12 7.01 2.04
C LEU A 86 0.84 7.30 2.81
N PHE A 87 -0.27 6.66 2.44
CA PHE A 87 -1.55 6.79 3.13
C PHE A 87 -1.45 6.29 4.58
N ILE A 88 -0.91 5.08 4.81
CA ILE A 88 -0.74 4.52 6.15
C ILE A 88 0.16 5.41 7.01
N SER A 89 1.27 5.89 6.44
CA SER A 89 2.18 6.84 7.12
C SER A 89 1.48 8.15 7.46
N GLY A 90 0.64 8.69 6.58
CA GLY A 90 -0.16 9.89 6.86
C GLY A 90 -1.22 9.63 7.93
N TRP A 91 -1.94 8.53 7.82
CA TRP A 91 -2.91 8.09 8.81
C TRP A 91 -2.28 7.95 10.19
N PHE A 92 -1.13 7.26 10.29
CA PHE A 92 -0.39 7.09 11.53
C PHE A 92 0.02 8.45 12.12
N THR A 93 0.71 9.31 11.34
CA THR A 93 1.22 10.59 11.83
C THR A 93 0.09 11.53 12.26
N THR A 94 -1.00 11.60 11.50
CA THR A 94 -2.13 12.48 11.81
C THR A 94 -2.90 12.03 13.05
N ILE A 95 -3.18 10.73 13.17
CA ILE A 95 -3.98 10.21 14.28
C ILE A 95 -3.20 10.18 15.60
N THR A 96 -1.89 9.94 15.55
CA THR A 96 -1.06 9.83 16.77
C THR A 96 -0.38 11.15 17.18
N ALA A 97 -0.44 12.18 16.35
CA ALA A 97 0.16 13.49 16.66
C ALA A 97 -0.55 14.19 17.82
N LYS A 98 0.23 14.76 18.75
CA LYS A 98 -0.27 15.66 19.79
C LYS A 98 -0.43 17.09 19.24
N HIS A 99 -1.21 17.92 19.94
CA HIS A 99 -1.64 19.27 19.49
C HIS A 99 -0.57 20.15 18.82
N GLY A 100 0.66 20.19 19.33
CA GLY A 100 1.71 21.04 18.77
C GLY A 100 2.20 20.60 17.37
N PRO A 101 2.65 19.34 17.19
CA PRO A 101 3.10 18.82 15.90
C PRO A 101 1.97 18.51 14.92
N LEU A 102 0.71 18.48 15.36
CA LEU A 102 -0.44 18.11 14.50
C LEU A 102 -0.57 19.02 13.27
N ALA A 103 -0.42 20.32 13.43
CA ALA A 103 -0.51 21.27 12.32
C ALA A 103 0.57 21.03 11.24
N ILE A 104 1.80 20.72 11.67
CA ILE A 104 2.91 20.39 10.75
C ILE A 104 2.65 19.05 10.07
N ALA A 105 2.18 18.04 10.81
CA ALA A 105 1.84 16.73 10.28
C ALA A 105 0.73 16.85 9.23
N LEU A 106 -0.37 17.57 9.54
CA LEU A 106 -1.47 17.83 8.62
C LEU A 106 -1.02 18.60 7.38
N ALA A 107 -0.21 19.64 7.54
CA ALA A 107 0.32 20.40 6.40
C ALA A 107 1.14 19.48 5.48
N TYR A 108 2.03 18.68 6.04
CA TYR A 108 2.83 17.73 5.27
C TYR A 108 1.96 16.66 4.58
N ASP A 109 0.98 16.11 5.28
CA ASP A 109 0.08 15.09 4.73
C ASP A 109 -0.79 15.67 3.59
N VAL A 110 -1.33 16.88 3.75
CA VAL A 110 -2.20 17.52 2.76
C VAL A 110 -1.40 18.03 1.55
N PHE A 111 -0.26 18.68 1.75
CA PHE A 111 0.47 19.33 0.66
C PHE A 111 1.50 18.43 -0.04
N VAL A 112 1.97 17.37 0.61
CA VAL A 112 3.00 16.48 0.05
C VAL A 112 2.47 15.08 -0.18
N LYS A 113 1.94 14.40 0.87
CA LYS A 113 1.54 13.01 0.73
C LYS A 113 0.27 12.87 -0.11
N LEU A 114 -0.78 13.64 0.17
CA LEU A 114 -2.06 13.50 -0.52
C LEU A 114 -1.96 13.70 -2.04
N PRO A 115 -1.29 14.74 -2.58
CA PRO A 115 -1.10 14.88 -4.02
C PRO A 115 -0.31 13.71 -4.62
N THR A 116 0.70 13.19 -3.91
CA THR A 116 1.49 12.05 -4.36
C THR A 116 0.67 10.77 -4.38
N ILE A 117 -0.16 10.52 -3.37
CA ILE A 117 -1.11 9.40 -3.30
C ILE A 117 -2.10 9.47 -4.46
N VAL A 118 -2.73 10.64 -4.64
CA VAL A 118 -3.72 10.85 -5.71
C VAL A 118 -3.10 10.60 -7.08
N LEU A 119 -1.90 11.14 -7.34
CA LEU A 119 -1.21 10.91 -8.61
C LEU A 119 -0.83 9.43 -8.81
N ALA A 120 -0.35 8.76 -7.78
CA ALA A 120 0.05 7.36 -7.85
C ALA A 120 -1.17 6.44 -8.10
N LEU A 121 -2.25 6.63 -7.36
CA LEU A 121 -3.50 5.88 -7.56
C LEU A 121 -4.13 6.19 -8.93
N TRP A 122 -4.19 7.46 -9.31
CA TRP A 122 -4.69 7.83 -10.62
C TRP A 122 -3.90 7.17 -11.75
N LEU A 123 -2.56 7.14 -11.64
CA LEU A 123 -1.70 6.48 -12.61
C LEU A 123 -1.97 4.97 -12.65
N ALA A 124 -2.05 4.32 -11.49
CA ALA A 124 -2.32 2.88 -11.37
C ALA A 124 -3.70 2.52 -11.96
N LEU A 125 -4.75 3.26 -11.57
CA LEU A 125 -6.12 3.04 -12.04
C LEU A 125 -6.26 3.29 -13.55
N ARG A 126 -5.63 4.34 -14.05
CA ARG A 126 -5.61 4.64 -15.49
C ARG A 126 -4.94 3.52 -16.28
N MET A 127 -3.78 3.05 -15.84
CA MET A 127 -3.05 1.97 -16.50
C MET A 127 -3.84 0.66 -16.47
N ALA A 128 -4.48 0.33 -15.35
CA ALA A 128 -5.35 -0.84 -15.24
C ALA A 128 -6.54 -0.74 -16.21
N ARG A 129 -7.21 0.41 -16.24
CA ARG A 129 -8.36 0.66 -17.12
C ARG A 129 -8.00 0.53 -18.61
N ASP A 130 -6.84 1.08 -19.02
CA ASP A 130 -6.41 1.08 -20.42
C ASP A 130 -6.05 -0.34 -20.93
N ARG A 131 -5.85 -1.31 -20.04
CA ARG A 131 -5.46 -2.69 -20.37
C ARG A 131 -6.62 -3.68 -20.44
N GLY A 132 -7.74 -3.38 -19.77
CA GLY A 132 -8.88 -4.29 -19.71
C GLY A 132 -8.64 -5.53 -18.83
N ALA A 133 -9.68 -6.32 -18.66
CA ALA A 133 -9.62 -7.58 -17.92
C ALA A 133 -9.44 -8.76 -18.89
N HIS A 134 -8.43 -9.62 -18.68
CA HIS A 134 -8.08 -10.64 -19.68
C HIS A 134 -8.07 -12.09 -19.17
N HIS A 135 -8.36 -12.38 -17.89
CA HIS A 135 -8.18 -13.74 -17.39
C HIS A 135 -9.43 -14.37 -16.76
N SER A 136 -9.59 -15.66 -17.06
CA SER A 136 -10.42 -16.55 -16.25
C SER A 136 -9.65 -16.85 -14.95
N VAL A 137 -10.10 -16.26 -13.84
CA VAL A 137 -9.55 -16.53 -12.52
C VAL A 137 -10.22 -17.78 -11.97
N PRO A 138 -9.46 -18.78 -11.44
CA PRO A 138 -10.07 -19.92 -10.76
C PRO A 138 -10.99 -19.48 -9.64
N ALA A 139 -12.15 -20.12 -9.50
CA ALA A 139 -13.18 -19.73 -8.51
C ALA A 139 -12.70 -19.73 -7.06
N TRP A 140 -11.68 -20.53 -6.74
CA TRP A 140 -11.09 -20.56 -5.39
C TRP A 140 -10.34 -19.27 -5.01
N MET A 141 -9.84 -18.49 -5.98
CA MET A 141 -9.10 -17.24 -5.70
C MET A 141 -9.98 -16.18 -5.01
N PRO A 142 -11.14 -15.77 -5.56
CA PRO A 142 -12.01 -14.84 -4.82
C PRO A 142 -12.52 -15.47 -3.52
N ALA A 143 -12.78 -16.79 -3.48
CA ALA A 143 -13.21 -17.48 -2.27
C ALA A 143 -12.15 -17.39 -1.15
N ALA A 144 -10.87 -17.48 -1.48
CA ALA A 144 -9.79 -17.32 -0.51
C ALA A 144 -9.78 -15.92 0.15
N PHE A 145 -10.00 -14.85 -0.62
CA PHE A 145 -10.14 -13.51 -0.07
C PHE A 145 -11.39 -13.33 0.79
N VAL A 146 -12.52 -13.90 0.38
CA VAL A 146 -13.75 -13.89 1.18
C VAL A 146 -13.52 -14.62 2.50
N ALA A 147 -12.92 -15.81 2.46
CA ALA A 147 -12.62 -16.60 3.65
C ALA A 147 -11.65 -15.84 4.60
N ALA A 148 -10.59 -15.27 4.05
CA ALA A 148 -9.65 -14.46 4.84
C ALA A 148 -10.33 -13.24 5.45
N THR A 149 -11.17 -12.52 4.71
CA THR A 149 -11.97 -11.40 5.24
C THR A 149 -12.87 -11.87 6.38
N ALA A 150 -13.56 -13.02 6.21
CA ALA A 150 -14.44 -13.58 7.24
C ALA A 150 -13.68 -13.98 8.52
N VAL A 151 -12.43 -14.43 8.41
CA VAL A 151 -11.57 -14.75 9.56
C VAL A 151 -11.07 -13.48 10.27
N LEU A 152 -10.77 -12.41 9.51
CA LEU A 152 -10.31 -11.14 10.10
C LEU A 152 -11.41 -10.37 10.83
N VAL A 153 -12.70 -10.55 10.48
CA VAL A 153 -13.81 -9.86 11.16
C VAL A 153 -13.88 -10.16 12.67
N PRO A 154 -13.85 -11.42 13.14
CA PRO A 154 -13.81 -11.71 14.58
C PRO A 154 -12.57 -11.13 15.26
N TRP A 155 -11.41 -11.14 14.58
CA TRP A 155 -10.20 -10.51 15.09
C TRP A 155 -10.38 -9.00 15.27
N PHE A 156 -10.90 -8.31 14.26
CA PHE A 156 -11.23 -6.88 14.32
C PHE A 156 -12.15 -6.56 15.52
N VAL A 157 -13.18 -7.36 15.74
CA VAL A 157 -14.07 -7.20 16.91
C VAL A 157 -13.28 -7.41 18.21
N ALA A 158 -12.40 -8.41 18.27
CA ALA A 158 -11.56 -8.66 19.44
C ALA A 158 -10.61 -7.49 19.72
N VAL A 159 -9.98 -6.92 18.69
CA VAL A 159 -9.13 -5.72 18.79
C VAL A 159 -9.92 -4.54 19.36
N LEU A 160 -11.12 -4.28 18.85
CA LEU A 160 -11.99 -3.21 19.35
C LEU A 160 -12.34 -3.35 20.83
N VAL A 161 -12.51 -4.58 21.31
CA VAL A 161 -12.94 -4.85 22.69
C VAL A 161 -11.75 -4.99 23.65
N LEU A 162 -10.68 -5.66 23.23
CA LEU A 162 -9.59 -6.12 24.08
C LEU A 162 -8.39 -5.16 24.14
N ILE A 163 -8.19 -4.27 23.14
CA ILE A 163 -7.07 -3.33 23.20
C ILE A 163 -7.31 -2.35 24.36
N PRO A 164 -6.43 -2.31 25.38
CA PRO A 164 -6.52 -1.36 26.46
C PRO A 164 -6.47 0.07 25.93
N ARG A 165 -7.17 0.99 26.59
CA ARG A 165 -7.01 2.43 26.36
C ARG A 165 -5.68 2.86 26.98
N THR A 166 -4.58 2.71 26.25
CA THR A 166 -3.27 3.14 26.72
C THR A 166 -3.14 4.66 26.60
N HIS A 167 -2.57 5.28 27.62
CA HIS A 167 -2.35 6.74 27.65
C HIS A 167 -1.08 7.18 26.90
N GLU A 168 -0.29 6.24 26.37
CA GLU A 168 1.06 6.50 25.87
C GLU A 168 1.09 7.14 24.48
N LEU A 169 0.28 6.62 23.54
CA LEU A 169 0.11 7.21 22.23
C LEU A 169 -1.32 7.72 22.06
N HIS A 170 -1.42 9.00 21.66
CA HIS A 170 -2.71 9.60 21.40
C HIS A 170 -3.43 8.83 20.28
N ASN A 171 -4.68 8.43 20.52
CA ASN A 171 -5.54 7.75 19.55
C ASN A 171 -4.97 6.47 18.90
N LEU A 172 -4.04 5.76 19.53
CA LEU A 172 -3.46 4.53 18.99
C LEU A 172 -4.54 3.50 18.61
N ARG A 173 -5.59 3.37 19.42
CA ARG A 173 -6.73 2.49 19.13
C ARG A 173 -7.42 2.89 17.81
N LEU A 174 -7.58 4.18 17.54
CA LEU A 174 -8.19 4.66 16.29
C LEU A 174 -7.30 4.35 15.09
N PHE A 175 -5.98 4.42 15.28
CA PHE A 175 -5.03 4.02 14.23
C PHE A 175 -5.22 2.55 13.85
N TRP A 176 -5.20 1.64 14.81
CA TRP A 176 -5.38 0.20 14.59
C TRP A 176 -6.73 -0.13 13.98
N THR A 177 -7.81 0.38 14.59
CA THR A 177 -9.18 0.18 14.06
C THR A 177 -9.30 0.63 12.60
N GLY A 178 -8.69 1.77 12.25
CA GLY A 178 -8.71 2.28 10.88
C GLY A 178 -7.93 1.38 9.94
N LEU A 179 -6.77 0.88 10.35
CA LEU A 179 -5.95 -0.02 9.55
C LEU A 179 -6.70 -1.32 9.23
N ASP A 180 -7.28 -1.97 10.25
CA ASP A 180 -8.10 -3.17 10.10
C ASP A 180 -9.29 -2.96 9.15
N VAL A 181 -9.99 -1.81 9.26
CA VAL A 181 -11.10 -1.47 8.36
C VAL A 181 -10.61 -1.35 6.92
N PHE A 182 -9.48 -0.68 6.69
CA PHE A 182 -8.93 -0.54 5.35
C PHE A 182 -8.48 -1.89 4.77
N GLU A 183 -7.96 -2.79 5.59
CA GLU A 183 -7.65 -4.16 5.19
C GLU A 183 -8.89 -4.92 4.76
N LEU A 184 -9.91 -4.98 5.61
CA LEU A 184 -11.17 -5.64 5.30
C LEU A 184 -11.79 -5.11 4.00
N VAL A 185 -11.83 -3.79 3.82
CA VAL A 185 -12.36 -3.16 2.61
C VAL A 185 -11.52 -3.52 1.38
N SER A 186 -10.19 -3.48 1.48
CA SER A 186 -9.31 -3.77 0.34
C SER A 186 -9.36 -5.24 -0.07
N MET A 187 -9.48 -6.15 0.89
CA MET A 187 -9.65 -7.59 0.64
C MET A 187 -11.01 -7.90 0.02
N ALA A 188 -12.08 -7.33 0.55
CA ALA A 188 -13.42 -7.45 -0.01
C ALA A 188 -13.48 -6.88 -1.45
N ALA A 189 -12.86 -5.73 -1.68
CA ALA A 189 -12.73 -5.15 -3.02
C ALA A 189 -11.94 -6.06 -3.96
N THR A 190 -10.86 -6.68 -3.49
CA THR A 190 -10.08 -7.63 -4.30
C THR A 190 -10.90 -8.86 -4.65
N ALA A 191 -11.62 -9.44 -3.69
CA ALA A 191 -12.55 -10.55 -3.95
C ALA A 191 -13.61 -10.17 -4.99
N TRP A 192 -14.21 -8.98 -4.84
CA TRP A 192 -15.22 -8.48 -5.76
C TRP A 192 -14.68 -8.27 -7.17
N TYR A 193 -13.50 -7.63 -7.30
CA TYR A 193 -12.88 -7.39 -8.60
C TYR A 193 -12.42 -8.69 -9.27
N LEU A 194 -11.94 -9.69 -8.52
CA LEU A 194 -11.66 -11.02 -9.01
C LEU A 194 -12.93 -11.69 -9.54
N TYR A 195 -14.02 -11.66 -8.77
CA TYR A 195 -15.31 -12.21 -9.18
C TYR A 195 -15.84 -11.54 -10.46
N ARG A 196 -15.73 -10.20 -10.53
CA ARG A 196 -16.17 -9.40 -11.67
C ARG A 196 -15.18 -9.43 -12.85
N ARG A 197 -14.05 -10.11 -12.72
CA ARG A 197 -12.96 -10.12 -13.71
C ARG A 197 -12.55 -8.69 -14.12
N SER A 198 -12.44 -7.81 -13.15
CA SER A 198 -12.16 -6.39 -13.36
C SER A 198 -10.65 -6.13 -13.55
N PRO A 199 -10.26 -5.18 -14.40
CA PRO A 199 -8.85 -4.79 -14.53
C PRO A 199 -8.27 -4.16 -13.25
N TYR A 200 -9.12 -3.81 -12.29
CA TYR A 200 -8.70 -3.20 -11.02
C TYR A 200 -8.20 -4.20 -9.97
N VAL A 201 -8.22 -5.52 -10.28
CA VAL A 201 -7.66 -6.58 -9.41
C VAL A 201 -6.22 -6.28 -9.02
N ALA A 202 -5.37 -5.87 -9.97
CA ALA A 202 -3.97 -5.59 -9.69
C ALA A 202 -3.79 -4.45 -8.67
N VAL A 203 -4.61 -3.40 -8.76
CA VAL A 203 -4.56 -2.27 -7.84
C VAL A 203 -5.05 -2.68 -6.45
N SER A 204 -6.24 -3.29 -6.35
CA SER A 204 -6.83 -3.66 -5.07
C SER A 204 -6.01 -4.71 -4.34
N ALA A 205 -5.47 -5.70 -5.04
CA ALA A 205 -4.60 -6.72 -4.46
C ALA A 205 -3.28 -6.13 -3.94
N MET A 206 -2.68 -5.14 -4.64
CA MET A 206 -1.49 -4.44 -4.14
C MET A 206 -1.80 -3.56 -2.94
N VAL A 207 -2.97 -2.93 -2.89
CA VAL A 207 -3.43 -2.17 -1.71
C VAL A 207 -3.60 -3.12 -0.52
N ALA A 208 -4.29 -4.25 -0.71
CA ALA A 208 -4.45 -5.27 0.34
C ALA A 208 -3.09 -5.80 0.83
N ALA A 209 -2.18 -6.11 -0.08
CA ALA A 209 -0.83 -6.58 0.26
C ALA A 209 -0.06 -5.56 1.12
N ALA A 210 -0.14 -4.27 0.77
CA ALA A 210 0.55 -3.22 1.51
C ALA A 210 -0.05 -3.00 2.90
N LEU A 211 -1.37 -3.07 3.04
CA LEU A 211 -2.08 -2.96 4.32
C LEU A 211 -1.72 -4.13 5.24
N LEU A 212 -1.92 -5.36 4.79
CA LEU A 212 -1.58 -6.59 5.52
C LEU A 212 -0.11 -6.63 5.96
N PHE A 213 0.79 -6.25 5.06
CA PHE A 213 2.22 -6.17 5.39
C PHE A 213 2.49 -5.11 6.44
N SER A 214 1.84 -3.94 6.36
CA SER A 214 2.01 -2.87 7.33
C SER A 214 1.46 -3.26 8.69
N ASP A 215 0.32 -3.94 8.72
CA ASP A 215 -0.27 -4.42 9.98
C ASP A 215 0.64 -5.46 10.64
N ALA A 216 1.10 -6.47 9.90
CA ALA A 216 2.10 -7.42 10.40
C ALA A 216 3.36 -6.72 10.90
N TRP A 217 3.87 -5.72 10.16
CA TRP A 217 5.05 -4.95 10.55
C TRP A 217 4.83 -4.19 11.86
N PHE A 218 3.75 -3.41 11.95
CA PHE A 218 3.43 -2.67 13.16
C PHE A 218 3.18 -3.61 14.34
N ASN A 219 2.41 -4.69 14.15
CA ASN A 219 2.12 -5.68 15.17
C ASN A 219 3.41 -6.27 15.76
N VAL A 220 4.35 -6.70 14.92
CA VAL A 220 5.61 -7.30 15.38
C VAL A 220 6.52 -6.27 16.06
N VAL A 221 6.59 -5.05 15.49
CA VAL A 221 7.58 -4.05 15.93
C VAL A 221 7.11 -3.27 17.15
N THR A 222 5.79 -3.04 17.33
CA THR A 222 5.28 -2.20 18.42
C THR A 222 4.75 -2.96 19.63
N THR A 223 4.59 -4.29 19.52
CA THR A 223 3.96 -5.08 20.58
C THR A 223 4.94 -5.52 21.66
N VAL A 224 4.55 -5.37 22.93
CA VAL A 224 5.38 -5.69 24.10
C VAL A 224 5.03 -7.06 24.69
N HIS A 225 6.05 -7.74 25.22
CA HIS A 225 6.10 -8.99 26.00
C HIS A 225 4.90 -9.96 25.91
N VAL A 226 3.77 -9.66 26.54
CA VAL A 226 2.65 -10.63 26.64
C VAL A 226 1.86 -10.74 25.34
N ALA A 227 1.67 -9.61 24.64
CA ALA A 227 0.95 -9.57 23.38
C ALA A 227 1.83 -9.95 22.17
N HIS A 228 3.15 -10.06 22.36
CA HIS A 228 4.09 -10.36 21.28
C HIS A 228 3.81 -11.71 20.61
N ARG A 229 3.40 -12.72 21.37
CA ARG A 229 3.01 -14.03 20.81
C ARG A 229 1.78 -13.92 19.92
N ALA A 230 0.77 -13.16 20.33
CA ALA A 230 -0.42 -12.92 19.52
C ALA A 230 -0.06 -12.15 18.24
N ALA A 231 0.78 -11.12 18.32
CA ALA A 231 1.28 -10.38 17.18
C ALA A 231 2.05 -11.28 16.16
N LEU A 232 2.88 -12.20 16.65
CA LEU A 232 3.58 -13.15 15.78
C LEU A 232 2.61 -14.12 15.10
N VAL A 233 1.59 -14.62 15.83
CA VAL A 233 0.55 -15.49 15.25
C VAL A 233 -0.21 -14.74 14.15
N MET A 234 -0.56 -13.47 14.37
CA MET A 234 -1.23 -12.66 13.34
C MET A 234 -0.32 -12.44 12.13
N ALA A 235 0.93 -12.08 12.33
CA ALA A 235 1.88 -11.92 11.24
C ALA A 235 2.06 -13.21 10.40
N LEU A 236 1.95 -14.40 11.02
CA LEU A 236 1.96 -15.68 10.31
C LEU A 236 0.75 -15.87 9.38
N VAL A 237 -0.34 -15.15 9.59
CA VAL A 237 -1.52 -15.15 8.71
C VAL A 237 -1.42 -14.02 7.68
N GLU A 238 -1.09 -12.82 8.14
CA GLU A 238 -1.07 -11.60 7.33
C GLU A 238 0.03 -11.62 6.26
N VAL A 239 1.24 -12.05 6.60
CA VAL A 239 2.37 -12.09 5.65
C VAL A 239 2.13 -13.05 4.47
N PRO A 240 1.70 -14.32 4.66
CA PRO A 240 1.34 -15.19 3.56
C PRO A 240 0.22 -14.61 2.69
N LEU A 241 -0.77 -13.95 3.30
CA LEU A 241 -1.89 -13.34 2.58
C LEU A 241 -1.44 -12.10 1.79
N ALA A 242 -0.52 -11.30 2.33
CA ALA A 242 0.13 -10.21 1.63
C ALA A 242 0.91 -10.72 0.41
N ILE A 243 1.72 -11.78 0.58
CA ILE A 243 2.47 -12.42 -0.51
C ILE A 243 1.50 -12.95 -1.59
N TYR A 244 0.43 -13.61 -1.18
CA TYR A 244 -0.60 -14.11 -2.10
C TYR A 244 -1.23 -12.96 -2.91
N SER A 245 -1.52 -11.84 -2.27
CA SER A 245 -2.05 -10.64 -2.91
C SER A 245 -1.07 -10.06 -3.94
N VAL A 246 0.22 -10.00 -3.62
CA VAL A 246 1.29 -9.58 -4.57
C VAL A 246 1.36 -10.54 -5.77
N VAL A 247 1.26 -11.85 -5.54
CA VAL A 247 1.29 -12.86 -6.61
C VAL A 247 0.11 -12.67 -7.56
N ILE A 248 -1.09 -12.43 -7.04
CA ILE A 248 -2.29 -12.16 -7.86
C ILE A 248 -2.10 -10.90 -8.68
N ALA A 249 -1.71 -9.79 -8.05
CA ALA A 249 -1.45 -8.54 -8.74
C ALA A 249 -0.40 -8.69 -9.85
N GLY A 250 0.69 -9.40 -9.56
CA GLY A 250 1.76 -9.67 -10.52
C GLY A 250 1.33 -10.59 -11.68
N ARG A 251 0.45 -11.56 -11.43
CA ARG A 251 -0.14 -12.40 -12.49
C ARG A 251 -1.02 -11.58 -13.42
N GLU A 252 -1.86 -10.70 -12.86
CA GLU A 252 -2.73 -9.84 -13.65
C GLU A 252 -1.91 -8.92 -14.56
N VAL A 253 -0.89 -8.24 -14.04
CA VAL A 253 -0.04 -7.35 -14.83
C VAL A 253 0.75 -8.10 -15.93
N ARG A 254 1.26 -9.29 -15.64
CA ARG A 254 1.96 -10.13 -16.63
C ARG A 254 1.05 -10.54 -17.77
N SER A 255 -0.21 -10.82 -17.49
CA SER A 255 -1.19 -11.18 -18.50
C SER A 255 -1.40 -10.05 -19.52
N TRP A 256 -1.39 -8.80 -19.07
CA TRP A 256 -1.51 -7.64 -19.96
C TRP A 256 -0.35 -7.56 -20.95
N SER A 257 0.86 -7.91 -20.52
CA SER A 257 2.05 -7.91 -21.39
C SER A 257 1.98 -9.00 -22.46
N ALA A 258 1.51 -10.19 -22.11
CA ALA A 258 1.37 -11.32 -23.04
C ALA A 258 0.36 -11.03 -24.15
N THR A 259 -0.79 -10.45 -23.83
CA THR A 259 -1.83 -10.10 -24.79
C THR A 259 -1.38 -9.04 -25.78
N HIS A 260 -0.61 -8.06 -25.30
CA HIS A 260 -0.06 -7.01 -26.18
C HIS A 260 0.91 -7.58 -27.22
N LEU A 261 1.79 -8.50 -26.79
CA LEU A 261 2.73 -9.17 -27.69
C LEU A 261 2.02 -10.03 -28.73
N ALA A 262 1.00 -10.79 -28.32
CA ALA A 262 0.19 -11.57 -29.25
C ALA A 262 -0.51 -10.70 -30.30
N GLY A 263 -1.11 -9.57 -29.88
CA GLY A 263 -1.74 -8.62 -30.80
C GLY A 263 -0.77 -7.99 -31.83
N VAL A 264 0.49 -7.78 -31.43
CA VAL A 264 1.54 -7.28 -32.33
C VAL A 264 2.00 -8.35 -33.32
N LEU A 265 2.09 -9.61 -32.89
CA LEU A 265 2.59 -10.71 -33.73
C LEU A 265 1.53 -11.27 -34.70
N TYR A 266 0.26 -11.25 -34.30
CA TYR A 266 -0.83 -11.85 -35.10
C TYR A 266 -1.79 -10.83 -35.73
N GLY A 267 -1.68 -9.54 -35.39
CA GLY A 267 -2.55 -8.47 -35.88
C GLY A 267 -2.10 -7.74 -37.13
N SER A 268 -1.09 -8.24 -37.84
CA SER A 268 -0.57 -7.70 -39.12
C SER A 268 -1.11 -8.47 -40.33
N GLY A 269 -2.39 -8.84 -40.30
CA GLY A 269 -3.11 -9.36 -41.45
C GLY A 269 -4.08 -8.35 -42.02
#